data_00444766490771ea1a3d1b07cd885e41
#
_entry.id   00444766490771ea1a3d1b07cd885e41
#
_cell.length_a   1.000
_cell.length_b   1.000
_cell.length_c   1.000
_cell.angle_alpha   90.00
_cell.angle_beta   90.00
_cell.angle_gamma   90.00
#
_symmetry.space_group_name_H-M   'P 1'
#
loop_
_entity.id
_entity.type
_entity.pdbx_description
1 polymer ?
#
loop_
_entity_poly.entity_id
_entity_poly.type
_entity_poly.pdbx_seq_one_letter_code
_entity_poly.pdbx_strand_id
1 'polypeptide(L)'
;MSPFSTPRVPVSLLILASLLVGSLHAAPEVIRDIEYSRPGGYSLTLDLYLPENPKGATAPTVVWVHGGGWKNGSKDKCKAAWLADEGYAVASINFRLTHVAQWPAQIDDCREAVRWLRRNAGVFGLDADNIGAWGSSSGGHMVALMGTLPYEENESISSRIKAVCDWYGPTELLTMPPNNVGNGRTEEDVANSNGAKLLGCTVKDCPELAKQASAYDQVSPDDSAFLIMHGDQDPGVPLQQSLQLHNRLQKAGVPSQMKVLVGAGHGGKEFETKESRELIRNFFDRYLKRS
;
A
#
# COMPACT_ATOMS: atom_id res chain seq x y z
N MET A 1 -84.70 43.46 -13.40
CA MET A 1 -83.41 43.64 -14.09
C MET A 1 -82.33 43.08 -13.15
N SER A 2 -81.88 41.91 -13.45
CA SER A 2 -80.92 41.19 -12.61
C SER A 2 -79.51 41.25 -13.23
N PRO A 3 -78.43 41.57 -12.53
CA PRO A 3 -77.09 41.54 -13.13
C PRO A 3 -76.46 40.14 -13.02
N PHE A 4 -75.86 39.74 -14.11
CA PHE A 4 -75.10 38.49 -14.31
C PHE A 4 -73.87 38.37 -13.38
N SER A 5 -73.78 37.26 -12.68
CA SER A 5 -72.61 36.88 -11.96
C SER A 5 -71.68 36.02 -12.86
N THR A 6 -70.44 36.44 -13.04
CA THR A 6 -69.40 35.68 -13.72
C THR A 6 -68.74 34.67 -12.74
N PRO A 7 -68.43 33.43 -13.18
CA PRO A 7 -67.75 32.45 -12.32
C PRO A 7 -66.23 32.73 -12.26
N ARG A 8 -65.68 32.73 -11.04
CA ARG A 8 -64.26 32.77 -10.80
C ARG A 8 -63.69 31.38 -11.01
N VAL A 9 -62.69 31.23 -11.90
CA VAL A 9 -61.91 30.03 -12.09
C VAL A 9 -60.83 29.95 -10.97
N PRO A 10 -60.66 28.82 -10.29
CA PRO A 10 -59.58 28.66 -9.29
C PRO A 10 -58.23 28.45 -10.01
N VAL A 11 -57.24 29.26 -9.63
CA VAL A 11 -55.83 29.08 -10.02
C VAL A 11 -55.30 27.90 -9.24
N SER A 12 -55.11 26.76 -9.93
CA SER A 12 -54.41 25.59 -9.37
C SER A 12 -52.91 25.89 -9.25
N LEU A 13 -52.43 25.94 -8.03
CA LEU A 13 -51.02 26.07 -7.68
C LEU A 13 -50.34 24.75 -8.00
N LEU A 14 -49.60 24.65 -9.11
CA LEU A 14 -48.69 23.54 -9.40
C LEU A 14 -47.47 23.67 -8.50
N ILE A 15 -47.40 22.84 -7.44
CA ILE A 15 -46.22 22.65 -6.65
C ILE A 15 -45.26 21.73 -7.45
N LEU A 16 -44.22 22.31 -8.04
CA LEU A 16 -43.13 21.57 -8.66
C LEU A 16 -42.27 20.97 -7.51
N ALA A 17 -42.50 19.70 -7.18
CA ALA A 17 -41.63 18.95 -6.31
C ALA A 17 -40.35 18.64 -7.09
N SER A 18 -39.28 19.39 -6.86
CA SER A 18 -37.93 19.04 -7.28
C SER A 18 -37.46 17.82 -6.49
N LEU A 19 -37.58 16.67 -7.11
CA LEU A 19 -36.91 15.44 -6.63
C LEU A 19 -35.39 15.68 -6.71
N LEU A 20 -34.78 16.02 -5.59
CA LEU A 20 -33.34 15.84 -5.36
C LEU A 20 -33.07 14.35 -5.39
N VAL A 21 -32.74 13.81 -6.57
CA VAL A 21 -32.09 12.49 -6.68
C VAL A 21 -30.67 12.68 -6.18
N GLY A 22 -30.51 12.60 -4.87
CA GLY A 22 -29.19 12.38 -4.28
C GLY A 22 -28.70 11.03 -4.78
N SER A 23 -27.60 11.01 -5.54
CA SER A 23 -26.89 9.77 -5.83
C SER A 23 -26.49 9.14 -4.49
N LEU A 24 -27.23 8.11 -4.07
CA LEU A 24 -26.80 7.21 -3.03
C LEU A 24 -25.55 6.50 -3.60
N HIS A 25 -24.36 6.98 -3.25
CA HIS A 25 -23.15 6.20 -3.45
C HIS A 25 -23.30 4.95 -2.58
N ALA A 26 -23.33 3.78 -3.21
CA ALA A 26 -23.25 2.54 -2.47
C ALA A 26 -21.86 2.47 -1.78
N ALA A 27 -21.83 1.94 -0.57
CA ALA A 27 -20.56 1.72 0.10
C ALA A 27 -19.71 0.70 -0.68
N PRO A 28 -18.36 0.82 -0.67
CA PRO A 28 -17.50 -0.16 -1.31
C PRO A 28 -17.82 -1.60 -0.85
N GLU A 29 -17.86 -2.54 -1.78
CA GLU A 29 -18.01 -3.95 -1.47
C GLU A 29 -16.72 -4.48 -0.85
N VAL A 30 -16.82 -5.26 0.24
CA VAL A 30 -15.65 -5.87 0.89
C VAL A 30 -15.81 -7.38 0.90
N ILE A 31 -14.93 -8.06 0.15
CA ILE A 31 -14.83 -9.52 0.14
C ILE A 31 -13.67 -9.92 1.04
N ARG A 32 -13.97 -10.67 2.11
CA ARG A 32 -13.00 -10.99 3.14
C ARG A 32 -12.45 -12.41 3.00
N ASP A 33 -11.25 -12.61 3.56
CA ASP A 33 -10.64 -13.93 3.76
C ASP A 33 -10.47 -14.74 2.47
N ILE A 34 -10.20 -14.04 1.35
CA ILE A 34 -9.91 -14.71 0.09
C ILE A 34 -8.53 -15.35 0.19
N GLU A 35 -8.43 -16.67 0.07
CA GLU A 35 -7.15 -17.35 0.01
C GLU A 35 -6.48 -17.09 -1.35
N TYR A 36 -5.30 -16.48 -1.32
CA TYR A 36 -4.55 -16.19 -2.54
C TYR A 36 -3.36 -17.14 -2.76
N SER A 37 -2.88 -17.80 -1.70
CA SER A 37 -1.78 -18.76 -1.76
C SER A 37 -1.78 -19.71 -0.55
N ARG A 38 -1.10 -20.86 -0.66
CA ARG A 38 -0.96 -21.83 0.43
C ARG A 38 0.45 -22.46 0.47
N PRO A 39 1.53 -21.69 0.65
CA PRO A 39 2.89 -22.22 0.69
C PRO A 39 3.08 -23.15 1.89
N GLY A 40 3.56 -24.38 1.64
CA GLY A 40 3.79 -25.36 2.71
C GLY A 40 2.55 -25.72 3.54
N GLY A 41 1.34 -25.49 3.02
CA GLY A 41 0.09 -25.72 3.73
C GLY A 41 -0.40 -24.52 4.56
N TYR A 42 0.38 -23.45 4.67
CA TYR A 42 0.01 -22.22 5.39
C TYR A 42 -0.91 -21.35 4.53
N SER A 43 -2.17 -21.14 4.98
CA SER A 43 -3.14 -20.32 4.26
C SER A 43 -2.79 -18.83 4.32
N LEU A 44 -2.61 -18.22 3.16
CA LEU A 44 -2.42 -16.79 2.99
C LEU A 44 -3.69 -16.16 2.44
N THR A 45 -4.25 -15.21 3.16
CA THR A 45 -5.52 -14.56 2.80
C THR A 45 -5.37 -13.07 2.57
N LEU A 46 -6.26 -12.52 1.76
CA LEU A 46 -6.43 -11.09 1.56
C LEU A 46 -7.90 -10.67 1.76
N ASP A 47 -8.11 -9.39 2.07
CA ASP A 47 -9.41 -8.73 1.96
C ASP A 47 -9.38 -7.81 0.74
N LEU A 48 -10.42 -7.92 -0.11
CA LEU A 48 -10.54 -7.12 -1.31
C LEU A 48 -11.67 -6.10 -1.13
N TYR A 49 -11.32 -4.82 -1.16
CA TYR A 49 -12.23 -3.68 -1.15
C TYR A 49 -12.42 -3.25 -2.61
N LEU A 50 -13.64 -3.35 -3.11
CA LEU A 50 -13.98 -3.01 -4.48
C LEU A 50 -14.68 -1.65 -4.53
N PRO A 51 -14.30 -0.75 -5.45
CA PRO A 51 -15.02 0.49 -5.66
C PRO A 51 -16.42 0.23 -6.23
N GLU A 52 -17.32 1.18 -6.04
CA GLU A 52 -18.53 1.21 -6.85
C GLU A 52 -18.14 1.30 -8.33
N ASN A 53 -18.41 0.23 -9.09
CA ASN A 53 -18.00 0.18 -10.49
C ASN A 53 -19.19 0.50 -11.42
N PRO A 54 -19.31 1.73 -11.93
CA PRO A 54 -20.35 2.03 -12.89
C PRO A 54 -19.99 1.46 -14.27
N LYS A 55 -20.64 0.35 -14.64
CA LYS A 55 -20.72 -0.15 -16.03
C LYS A 55 -19.44 -0.74 -16.64
N GLY A 56 -18.79 -1.68 -15.94
CA GLY A 56 -17.79 -2.55 -16.58
C GLY A 56 -16.42 -1.93 -16.84
N ALA A 57 -16.11 -0.78 -16.23
CA ALA A 57 -14.74 -0.29 -16.18
C ALA A 57 -13.91 -1.14 -15.21
N THR A 58 -12.66 -1.40 -15.54
CA THR A 58 -11.73 -2.08 -14.63
C THR A 58 -11.10 -1.07 -13.65
N ALA A 59 -10.97 -1.46 -12.38
CA ALA A 59 -10.39 -0.60 -11.34
C ALA A 59 -8.88 -0.82 -11.22
N PRO A 60 -8.05 0.25 -11.23
CA PRO A 60 -6.66 0.14 -10.82
C PRO A 60 -6.58 -0.36 -9.38
N THR A 61 -5.54 -1.12 -9.05
CA THR A 61 -5.48 -1.85 -7.79
C THR A 61 -4.30 -1.38 -6.93
N VAL A 62 -4.52 -1.21 -5.63
CA VAL A 62 -3.46 -0.95 -4.65
C VAL A 62 -3.39 -2.10 -3.65
N VAL A 63 -2.23 -2.75 -3.55
CA VAL A 63 -1.94 -3.76 -2.54
C VAL A 63 -1.51 -3.06 -1.26
N TRP A 64 -2.25 -3.26 -0.17
CA TRP A 64 -1.87 -2.79 1.15
C TRP A 64 -1.10 -3.87 1.89
N VAL A 65 0.10 -3.51 2.40
CA VAL A 65 0.96 -4.39 3.20
C VAL A 65 1.12 -3.79 4.61
N HIS A 66 0.65 -4.53 5.61
CA HIS A 66 0.65 -4.07 7.00
C HIS A 66 2.05 -4.02 7.61
N GLY A 67 2.23 -3.14 8.62
CA GLY A 67 3.40 -3.10 9.48
C GLY A 67 3.36 -4.16 10.59
N GLY A 68 4.33 -4.09 11.51
CA GLY A 68 4.41 -4.98 12.67
C GLY A 68 5.75 -5.68 12.83
N GLY A 69 6.83 -5.15 12.23
CA GLY A 69 8.20 -5.65 12.35
C GLY A 69 8.36 -7.08 11.81
N TRP A 70 7.60 -7.43 10.78
CA TRP A 70 7.53 -8.76 10.14
C TRP A 70 7.09 -9.90 11.08
N LYS A 71 6.82 -9.63 12.35
CA LYS A 71 6.46 -10.63 13.38
C LYS A 71 5.02 -10.53 13.89
N ASN A 72 4.34 -9.41 13.59
CA ASN A 72 2.97 -9.11 14.01
C ASN A 72 2.22 -8.40 12.87
N GLY A 73 0.92 -8.21 13.10
CA GLY A 73 0.04 -7.50 12.18
C GLY A 73 -0.80 -8.45 11.35
N SER A 74 -1.77 -7.88 10.64
CA SER A 74 -2.66 -8.61 9.74
C SER A 74 -3.30 -7.65 8.74
N LYS A 75 -3.94 -8.21 7.73
CA LYS A 75 -4.74 -7.52 6.73
C LYS A 75 -5.93 -6.72 7.30
N ASP A 76 -6.34 -6.99 8.55
CA ASP A 76 -7.53 -6.38 9.17
C ASP A 76 -7.40 -4.87 9.38
N LYS A 77 -6.18 -4.34 9.42
CA LYS A 77 -5.90 -2.91 9.59
C LYS A 77 -5.44 -2.27 8.28
N CYS A 78 -6.34 -2.17 7.33
CA CYS A 78 -6.07 -1.57 6.03
C CYS A 78 -6.17 -0.03 6.07
N LYS A 79 -5.02 0.67 6.06
CA LYS A 79 -4.98 2.13 5.97
C LYS A 79 -5.31 2.66 4.58
N ALA A 80 -5.25 1.81 3.57
CA ALA A 80 -5.54 2.15 2.17
C ALA A 80 -7.03 1.99 1.81
N ALA A 81 -7.87 1.43 2.68
CA ALA A 81 -9.27 1.07 2.37
C ALA A 81 -10.10 2.23 1.78
N TRP A 82 -9.83 3.48 2.21
CA TRP A 82 -10.53 4.67 1.70
C TRP A 82 -10.29 4.94 0.20
N LEU A 83 -9.25 4.36 -0.40
CA LEU A 83 -9.04 4.47 -1.86
C LEU A 83 -10.15 3.77 -2.65
N ALA A 84 -10.93 2.88 -2.03
CA ALA A 84 -12.09 2.28 -2.69
C ALA A 84 -13.17 3.32 -3.00
N ASP A 85 -13.35 4.33 -2.15
CA ASP A 85 -14.24 5.47 -2.41
C ASP A 85 -13.71 6.38 -3.53
N GLU A 86 -12.42 6.28 -3.87
CA GLU A 86 -11.73 7.06 -4.91
C GLU A 86 -11.58 6.26 -6.23
N GLY A 87 -12.25 5.10 -6.34
CA GLY A 87 -12.31 4.30 -7.56
C GLY A 87 -11.16 3.30 -7.74
N TYR A 88 -10.45 2.96 -6.68
CA TYR A 88 -9.43 1.91 -6.67
C TYR A 88 -9.97 0.62 -6.07
N ALA A 89 -9.55 -0.52 -6.59
CA ALA A 89 -9.60 -1.74 -5.81
C ALA A 89 -8.43 -1.75 -4.81
N VAL A 90 -8.68 -2.20 -3.56
CA VAL A 90 -7.63 -2.32 -2.54
C VAL A 90 -7.57 -3.75 -2.06
N ALA A 91 -6.39 -4.38 -2.16
CA ALA A 91 -6.13 -5.72 -1.65
C ALA A 91 -5.27 -5.63 -0.39
N SER A 92 -5.87 -5.80 0.79
CA SER A 92 -5.14 -5.88 2.05
C SER A 92 -4.69 -7.31 2.29
N ILE A 93 -3.38 -7.56 2.32
CA ILE A 93 -2.83 -8.91 2.33
C ILE A 93 -2.24 -9.31 3.69
N ASN A 94 -2.34 -10.60 4.03
CA ASN A 94 -1.48 -11.26 4.99
C ASN A 94 -0.24 -11.79 4.25
N PHE A 95 0.87 -11.90 4.95
CA PHE A 95 2.08 -12.58 4.50
C PHE A 95 2.66 -13.38 5.66
N ARG A 96 3.51 -14.39 5.40
CA ARG A 96 4.12 -15.20 6.46
C ARG A 96 4.99 -14.34 7.38
N LEU A 97 4.67 -14.37 8.66
CA LEU A 97 5.44 -13.67 9.68
C LEU A 97 6.70 -14.48 10.05
N THR A 98 7.67 -13.83 10.68
CA THR A 98 9.00 -14.42 10.96
C THR A 98 8.98 -15.68 11.85
N HIS A 99 7.92 -15.91 12.60
CA HIS A 99 7.72 -17.16 13.36
C HIS A 99 7.20 -18.32 12.50
N VAL A 100 6.75 -18.04 11.27
CA VAL A 100 6.28 -19.03 10.29
C VAL A 100 7.38 -19.34 9.29
N ALA A 101 8.02 -18.31 8.73
CA ALA A 101 9.10 -18.46 7.77
C ALA A 101 10.02 -17.22 7.80
N GLN A 102 11.28 -17.40 7.41
CA GLN A 102 12.27 -16.34 7.28
C GLN A 102 12.31 -15.82 5.85
N TRP A 103 13.10 -14.76 5.62
CA TRP A 103 13.40 -14.25 4.30
C TRP A 103 13.87 -15.37 3.35
N PRO A 104 13.40 -15.39 2.08
CA PRO A 104 12.60 -14.38 1.37
C PRO A 104 11.08 -14.58 1.43
N ALA A 105 10.56 -15.44 2.30
CA ALA A 105 9.15 -15.84 2.32
C ALA A 105 8.17 -14.64 2.31
N GLN A 106 8.50 -13.55 2.98
CA GLN A 106 7.64 -12.37 3.09
C GLN A 106 7.45 -11.67 1.74
N ILE A 107 8.55 -11.49 1.00
CA ILE A 107 8.48 -10.84 -0.32
C ILE A 107 7.87 -11.78 -1.37
N ASP A 108 8.12 -13.07 -1.30
CA ASP A 108 7.52 -14.06 -2.18
C ASP A 108 5.99 -14.06 -2.05
N ASP A 109 5.48 -13.97 -0.81
CA ASP A 109 4.06 -13.90 -0.53
C ASP A 109 3.44 -12.61 -1.09
N CYS A 110 4.11 -11.45 -0.91
CA CYS A 110 3.65 -10.18 -1.48
C CYS A 110 3.60 -10.21 -3.01
N ARG A 111 4.60 -10.79 -3.66
CA ARG A 111 4.66 -10.97 -5.11
C ARG A 111 3.56 -11.92 -5.59
N GLU A 112 3.33 -13.00 -4.86
CA GLU A 112 2.26 -13.95 -5.20
C GLU A 112 0.88 -13.32 -5.09
N ALA A 113 0.65 -12.43 -4.14
CA ALA A 113 -0.59 -11.66 -4.07
C ALA A 113 -0.83 -10.83 -5.34
N VAL A 114 0.21 -10.16 -5.87
CA VAL A 114 0.11 -9.42 -7.15
C VAL A 114 -0.20 -10.36 -8.32
N ARG A 115 0.46 -11.52 -8.39
CA ARG A 115 0.18 -12.53 -9.43
C ARG A 115 -1.26 -13.05 -9.32
N TRP A 116 -1.73 -13.30 -8.12
CA TRP A 116 -3.11 -13.73 -7.86
C TRP A 116 -4.12 -12.68 -8.34
N LEU A 117 -3.90 -11.40 -8.02
CA LEU A 117 -4.75 -10.29 -8.47
C LEU A 117 -4.83 -10.25 -10.00
N ARG A 118 -3.71 -10.43 -10.71
CA ARG A 118 -3.69 -10.50 -12.17
C ARG A 118 -4.44 -11.68 -12.74
N ARG A 119 -4.26 -12.87 -12.16
CA ARG A 119 -5.01 -14.08 -12.59
C ARG A 119 -6.52 -13.93 -12.43
N ASN A 120 -6.94 -13.20 -11.43
CA ASN A 120 -8.35 -13.03 -11.07
C ASN A 120 -8.94 -11.67 -11.49
N ALA A 121 -8.19 -10.87 -12.25
CA ALA A 121 -8.60 -9.51 -12.61
C ALA A 121 -9.96 -9.46 -13.31
N GLY A 122 -10.22 -10.38 -14.22
CA GLY A 122 -11.53 -10.47 -14.93
C GLY A 122 -12.69 -10.85 -14.02
N VAL A 123 -12.45 -11.60 -12.93
CA VAL A 123 -13.50 -12.01 -11.98
C VAL A 123 -13.94 -10.83 -11.11
N PHE A 124 -12.98 -10.00 -10.67
CA PHE A 124 -13.23 -8.91 -9.73
C PHE A 124 -13.26 -7.52 -10.39
N GLY A 125 -13.20 -7.44 -11.72
CA GLY A 125 -13.21 -6.15 -12.43
C GLY A 125 -11.95 -5.30 -12.17
N LEU A 126 -10.78 -5.94 -11.99
CA LEU A 126 -9.52 -5.25 -11.73
C LEU A 126 -8.79 -4.91 -13.03
N ASP A 127 -8.03 -3.82 -13.03
CA ASP A 127 -7.07 -3.52 -14.08
C ASP A 127 -5.75 -4.25 -13.79
N ALA A 128 -5.51 -5.36 -14.50
CA ALA A 128 -4.34 -6.21 -14.32
C ALA A 128 -3.00 -5.50 -14.61
N ASP A 129 -3.03 -4.45 -15.43
CA ASP A 129 -1.84 -3.70 -15.84
C ASP A 129 -1.50 -2.56 -14.90
N ASN A 130 -2.47 -2.09 -14.11
CA ASN A 130 -2.33 -0.91 -13.26
C ASN A 130 -2.42 -1.29 -11.77
N ILE A 131 -1.36 -1.92 -11.28
CA ILE A 131 -1.22 -2.33 -9.87
C ILE A 131 -0.11 -1.50 -9.22
N GLY A 132 -0.40 -0.93 -8.06
CA GLY A 132 0.56 -0.31 -7.15
C GLY A 132 0.55 -1.00 -5.79
N ALA A 133 1.46 -0.59 -4.90
CA ALA A 133 1.49 -1.07 -3.53
C ALA A 133 1.71 0.07 -2.53
N TRP A 134 1.14 -0.10 -1.34
CA TRP A 134 1.28 0.83 -0.23
C TRP A 134 1.46 0.05 1.06
N GLY A 135 2.45 0.43 1.85
CA GLY A 135 2.71 -0.24 3.12
C GLY A 135 3.28 0.69 4.18
N SER A 136 3.29 0.24 5.42
CA SER A 136 3.82 1.01 6.55
C SER A 136 4.85 0.21 7.35
N SER A 137 5.94 0.85 7.82
CA SER A 137 6.95 0.20 8.64
C SER A 137 7.53 -1.05 7.94
N SER A 138 7.44 -2.24 8.52
CA SER A 138 7.83 -3.49 7.83
C SER A 138 7.05 -3.75 6.55
N GLY A 139 5.81 -3.27 6.43
CA GLY A 139 5.05 -3.27 5.17
C GLY A 139 5.60 -2.26 4.16
N GLY A 140 6.07 -1.08 4.63
CA GLY A 140 6.80 -0.11 3.82
C GLY A 140 8.05 -0.71 3.21
N HIS A 141 8.82 -1.46 4.01
CA HIS A 141 9.96 -2.24 3.53
C HIS A 141 9.56 -3.25 2.44
N MET A 142 8.48 -4.01 2.64
CA MET A 142 8.03 -4.98 1.64
C MET A 142 7.63 -4.31 0.33
N VAL A 143 6.85 -3.22 0.37
CA VAL A 143 6.45 -2.52 -0.86
C VAL A 143 7.62 -1.82 -1.55
N ALA A 144 8.61 -1.34 -0.80
CA ALA A 144 9.84 -0.82 -1.37
C ALA A 144 10.60 -1.91 -2.14
N LEU A 145 10.73 -3.11 -1.58
CA LEU A 145 11.31 -4.26 -2.26
C LEU A 145 10.47 -4.74 -3.46
N MET A 146 9.14 -4.70 -3.38
CA MET A 146 8.28 -5.00 -4.53
C MET A 146 8.54 -4.04 -5.70
N GLY A 147 8.96 -2.81 -5.41
CA GLY A 147 9.27 -1.79 -6.42
C GLY A 147 10.70 -1.81 -6.96
N THR A 148 11.66 -2.43 -6.24
CA THR A 148 13.09 -2.39 -6.58
C THR A 148 13.72 -3.74 -6.91
N LEU A 149 13.16 -4.84 -6.41
CA LEU A 149 13.69 -6.15 -6.73
C LEU A 149 13.46 -6.50 -8.21
N PRO A 150 14.46 -7.11 -8.88
CA PRO A 150 14.31 -7.56 -10.25
C PRO A 150 13.15 -8.56 -10.40
N TYR A 151 12.52 -8.54 -11.56
CA TYR A 151 11.42 -9.45 -11.90
C TYR A 151 11.99 -10.73 -12.49
N GLU A 152 11.38 -11.85 -12.15
CA GLU A 152 11.79 -13.14 -12.70
C GLU A 152 11.25 -13.28 -14.13
N GLU A 153 12.14 -13.34 -15.11
CA GLU A 153 11.78 -13.46 -16.53
C GLU A 153 11.04 -14.75 -16.86
N ASN A 154 11.18 -15.78 -16.01
CA ASN A 154 10.59 -17.10 -16.23
C ASN A 154 9.16 -17.25 -15.68
N GLU A 155 8.59 -16.21 -15.06
CA GLU A 155 7.23 -16.27 -14.55
C GLU A 155 6.20 -16.00 -15.65
N SER A 156 5.23 -16.90 -15.79
CA SER A 156 4.12 -16.75 -16.74
C SER A 156 3.22 -15.56 -16.46
N ILE A 157 3.21 -15.07 -15.19
CA ILE A 157 2.45 -13.91 -14.73
C ILE A 157 3.38 -13.03 -13.89
N SER A 158 3.61 -11.81 -14.35
CA SER A 158 4.51 -10.86 -13.68
C SER A 158 3.99 -10.43 -12.31
N SER A 159 4.90 -10.27 -11.35
CA SER A 159 4.65 -9.62 -10.06
C SER A 159 4.94 -8.12 -10.07
N ARG A 160 5.29 -7.54 -11.24
CA ARG A 160 5.66 -6.13 -11.39
C ARG A 160 4.54 -5.18 -10.95
N ILE A 161 4.89 -4.11 -10.23
CA ILE A 161 3.99 -3.02 -9.87
C ILE A 161 4.49 -1.71 -10.49
N LYS A 162 3.62 -0.71 -10.63
CA LYS A 162 3.96 0.58 -11.27
C LYS A 162 4.29 1.68 -10.27
N ALA A 163 3.73 1.61 -9.07
CA ALA A 163 3.79 2.68 -8.08
C ALA A 163 3.89 2.13 -6.67
N VAL A 164 4.74 2.74 -5.84
CA VAL A 164 4.98 2.38 -4.44
C VAL A 164 4.72 3.60 -3.56
N CYS A 165 3.85 3.44 -2.55
CA CYS A 165 3.76 4.38 -1.44
C CYS A 165 4.38 3.74 -0.20
N ASP A 166 5.57 4.18 0.17
CA ASP A 166 6.30 3.69 1.34
C ASP A 166 6.09 4.65 2.52
N TRP A 167 5.46 4.16 3.57
CA TRP A 167 5.37 4.86 4.85
C TRP A 167 6.43 4.33 5.81
N TYR A 168 7.47 5.14 6.04
CA TYR A 168 8.51 4.92 7.05
C TYR A 168 9.08 3.49 7.10
N GLY A 169 9.25 2.84 5.97
CA GLY A 169 9.89 1.52 5.88
C GLY A 169 11.39 1.60 6.15
N PRO A 170 12.01 0.61 6.84
CA PRO A 170 13.45 0.45 6.77
C PRO A 170 13.84 0.04 5.35
N THR A 171 14.90 0.64 4.81
CA THR A 171 15.29 0.48 3.41
C THR A 171 16.63 -0.18 3.22
N GLU A 172 17.48 -0.14 4.27
CA GLU A 172 18.81 -0.75 4.31
C GLU A 172 19.05 -1.40 5.68
N LEU A 173 19.06 -2.73 5.73
CA LEU A 173 19.09 -3.47 6.99
C LEU A 173 20.44 -3.39 7.71
N LEU A 174 21.56 -3.26 6.99
CA LEU A 174 22.90 -3.17 7.57
C LEU A 174 23.10 -1.88 8.36
N THR A 175 22.53 -0.77 7.96
CA THR A 175 22.64 0.53 8.65
C THR A 175 21.48 0.81 9.60
N MET A 176 20.48 -0.05 9.63
CA MET A 176 19.33 0.11 10.52
C MET A 176 19.75 -0.02 11.99
N PRO A 177 19.61 1.03 12.86
CA PRO A 177 20.15 1.03 14.22
C PRO A 177 19.81 -0.18 15.09
N PRO A 178 18.57 -0.73 15.07
CA PRO A 178 18.26 -1.93 15.83
C PRO A 178 19.09 -3.17 15.50
N ASN A 179 19.75 -3.18 14.34
CA ASN A 179 20.57 -4.30 13.89
C ASN A 179 22.07 -4.12 14.22
N ASN A 180 22.44 -3.02 14.88
CA ASN A 180 23.85 -2.68 15.18
C ASN A 180 24.07 -2.54 16.68
N VAL A 181 25.25 -2.97 17.15
CA VAL A 181 25.72 -2.72 18.52
C VAL A 181 26.02 -1.24 18.71
N GLY A 182 25.69 -0.72 19.87
CA GLY A 182 25.83 0.70 20.21
C GLY A 182 24.50 1.37 20.53
N ASN A 183 24.54 2.62 20.94
CA ASN A 183 23.36 3.36 21.37
C ASN A 183 22.53 2.64 22.44
N GLY A 184 23.22 1.99 23.40
CA GLY A 184 22.58 1.21 24.47
C GLY A 184 22.17 -0.22 24.08
N ARG A 185 22.49 -0.69 22.88
CA ARG A 185 22.24 -2.06 22.43
C ARG A 185 23.45 -2.95 22.61
N THR A 186 23.19 -4.15 23.10
CA THR A 186 24.16 -5.24 23.28
C THR A 186 24.19 -6.16 22.06
N GLU A 187 25.15 -7.10 22.03
CA GLU A 187 25.17 -8.19 21.02
C GLU A 187 23.90 -9.04 21.09
N GLU A 188 23.35 -9.27 22.28
CA GLU A 188 22.12 -10.03 22.46
C GLU A 188 20.89 -9.27 21.88
N ASP A 189 20.81 -7.94 22.08
CA ASP A 189 19.74 -7.11 21.50
C ASP A 189 19.76 -7.16 19.97
N VAL A 190 20.96 -7.13 19.39
CA VAL A 190 21.15 -7.16 17.93
C VAL A 190 20.80 -8.54 17.37
N ALA A 191 21.21 -9.63 18.05
CA ALA A 191 20.84 -11.00 17.68
C ALA A 191 19.32 -11.25 17.77
N ASN A 192 18.63 -10.52 18.66
CA ASN A 192 17.18 -10.59 18.83
C ASN A 192 16.42 -9.51 18.06
N SER A 193 17.09 -8.68 17.26
CA SER A 193 16.46 -7.63 16.46
C SER A 193 15.41 -8.18 15.48
N ASN A 194 14.48 -7.32 15.06
CA ASN A 194 13.51 -7.73 14.06
C ASN A 194 14.16 -8.07 12.71
N GLY A 195 15.26 -7.39 12.35
CA GLY A 195 16.05 -7.72 11.16
C GLY A 195 16.70 -9.10 11.27
N ALA A 196 17.27 -9.45 12.45
CA ALA A 196 17.84 -10.77 12.66
C ALA A 196 16.76 -11.88 12.59
N LYS A 197 15.58 -11.65 13.14
CA LYS A 197 14.44 -12.59 13.03
C LYS A 197 13.93 -12.74 11.60
N LEU A 198 13.95 -11.66 10.81
CA LEU A 198 13.60 -11.71 9.40
C LEU A 198 14.57 -12.57 8.61
N LEU A 199 15.87 -12.35 8.79
CA LEU A 199 16.92 -13.04 8.04
C LEU A 199 17.25 -14.45 8.56
N GLY A 200 16.96 -14.73 9.84
CA GLY A 200 17.35 -15.97 10.50
C GLY A 200 18.80 -15.99 10.96
N CYS A 201 19.47 -14.86 10.93
CA CYS A 201 20.85 -14.65 11.35
C CYS A 201 21.03 -13.21 11.85
N THR A 202 22.03 -12.94 12.69
CA THR A 202 22.42 -11.59 13.05
C THR A 202 22.78 -10.81 11.77
N VAL A 203 22.17 -9.66 11.55
CA VAL A 203 22.23 -8.93 10.26
C VAL A 203 23.68 -8.69 9.80
N LYS A 204 24.57 -8.31 10.73
CA LYS A 204 26.00 -8.10 10.45
C LYS A 204 26.77 -9.37 10.02
N ASP A 205 26.28 -10.55 10.43
CA ASP A 205 26.93 -11.83 10.16
C ASP A 205 26.46 -12.47 8.84
N CYS A 206 25.41 -11.91 8.23
CA CYS A 206 24.89 -12.33 6.93
C CYS A 206 24.68 -11.12 5.98
N PRO A 207 25.75 -10.36 5.67
CA PRO A 207 25.64 -9.08 4.95
C PRO A 207 25.08 -9.23 3.54
N GLU A 208 25.35 -10.31 2.83
CA GLU A 208 24.82 -10.52 1.49
C GLU A 208 23.31 -10.79 1.50
N LEU A 209 22.82 -11.52 2.51
CA LEU A 209 21.39 -11.73 2.69
C LEU A 209 20.69 -10.43 3.11
N ALA A 210 21.35 -9.63 3.97
CA ALA A 210 20.86 -8.32 4.37
C ALA A 210 20.73 -7.36 3.16
N LYS A 211 21.70 -7.34 2.25
CA LYS A 211 21.64 -6.57 1.00
C LYS A 211 20.52 -7.04 0.09
N GLN A 212 20.33 -8.36 -0.07
CA GLN A 212 19.21 -8.91 -0.83
C GLN A 212 17.85 -8.45 -0.27
N ALA A 213 17.75 -8.30 1.04
CA ALA A 213 16.57 -7.84 1.75
C ALA A 213 16.54 -6.32 1.97
N SER A 214 17.33 -5.53 1.27
CA SER A 214 17.42 -4.08 1.39
C SER A 214 17.04 -3.40 0.08
N ALA A 215 15.91 -2.70 0.04
CA ALA A 215 15.45 -2.01 -1.17
C ALA A 215 16.50 -1.01 -1.70
N TYR A 216 17.24 -0.36 -0.80
CA TYR A 216 18.35 0.54 -1.16
C TYR A 216 19.41 -0.12 -2.05
N ASP A 217 19.76 -1.37 -1.78
CA ASP A 217 20.79 -2.11 -2.51
C ASP A 217 20.27 -2.65 -3.85
N GLN A 218 18.95 -2.74 -4.03
CA GLN A 218 18.30 -3.30 -5.22
C GLN A 218 17.93 -2.24 -6.27
N VAL A 219 18.10 -0.94 -5.95
CA VAL A 219 17.68 0.15 -6.86
C VAL A 219 18.32 0.03 -8.24
N SER A 220 17.48 0.04 -9.27
CA SER A 220 17.82 0.02 -10.69
C SER A 220 17.01 1.05 -11.51
N PRO A 221 17.40 1.40 -12.75
CA PRO A 221 16.71 2.44 -13.52
C PRO A 221 15.29 2.09 -13.97
N ASP A 222 14.90 0.82 -13.95
CA ASP A 222 13.59 0.31 -14.38
C ASP A 222 12.61 0.07 -13.21
N ASP A 223 12.95 0.58 -12.02
CA ASP A 223 12.12 0.48 -10.82
C ASP A 223 10.80 1.23 -10.95
N SER A 224 9.86 0.86 -10.08
CA SER A 224 8.58 1.54 -9.93
C SER A 224 8.74 3.00 -9.52
N ALA A 225 7.73 3.85 -9.77
CA ALA A 225 7.68 5.19 -9.19
C ALA A 225 7.42 5.13 -7.67
N PHE A 226 8.03 6.05 -6.90
CA PHE A 226 7.93 6.07 -5.43
C PHE A 226 7.32 7.37 -4.88
N LEU A 227 6.42 7.23 -3.91
CA LEU A 227 6.08 8.23 -2.90
C LEU A 227 6.56 7.70 -1.54
N ILE A 228 7.50 8.40 -0.91
CA ILE A 228 8.03 8.03 0.40
C ILE A 228 7.56 9.07 1.42
N MET A 229 6.95 8.63 2.51
CA MET A 229 6.47 9.50 3.58
C MET A 229 7.06 9.08 4.92
N HIS A 230 7.67 10.02 5.67
CA HIS A 230 8.35 9.72 6.94
C HIS A 230 8.21 10.86 7.94
N GLY A 231 8.01 10.52 9.21
CA GLY A 231 8.04 11.49 10.32
C GLY A 231 9.49 11.83 10.72
N ASP A 232 9.77 13.11 10.99
CA ASP A 232 11.13 13.54 11.39
C ASP A 232 11.47 13.21 12.85
N GLN A 233 10.48 12.78 13.64
CA GLN A 233 10.64 12.38 15.05
C GLN A 233 10.43 10.86 15.23
N ASP A 234 10.67 10.06 14.18
CA ASP A 234 10.49 8.61 14.25
C ASP A 234 11.57 7.95 15.12
N PRO A 235 11.20 7.35 16.28
CA PRO A 235 12.16 6.72 17.17
C PRO A 235 12.50 5.28 16.77
N GLY A 236 11.75 4.69 15.86
CA GLY A 236 11.86 3.28 15.46
C GLY A 236 12.67 3.07 14.20
N VAL A 237 12.32 3.81 13.15
CA VAL A 237 13.03 3.81 11.87
C VAL A 237 13.53 5.22 11.60
N PRO A 238 14.85 5.46 11.61
CA PRO A 238 15.40 6.79 11.37
C PRO A 238 14.98 7.34 10.00
N LEU A 239 14.63 8.62 9.94
CA LEU A 239 14.32 9.34 8.69
C LEU A 239 15.40 9.12 7.60
N GLN A 240 16.65 8.92 8.03
CA GLN A 240 17.77 8.67 7.12
C GLN A 240 17.54 7.46 6.20
N GLN A 241 16.82 6.43 6.65
CA GLN A 241 16.46 5.27 5.83
C GLN A 241 15.67 5.67 4.59
N SER A 242 14.67 6.53 4.75
CA SER A 242 13.87 7.06 3.63
C SER A 242 14.63 8.04 2.75
N LEU A 243 15.42 8.93 3.35
CA LEU A 243 16.21 9.92 2.60
C LEU A 243 17.26 9.24 1.69
N GLN A 244 17.93 8.20 2.18
CA GLN A 244 18.94 7.49 1.39
C GLN A 244 18.30 6.72 0.22
N LEU A 245 17.14 6.06 0.43
CA LEU A 245 16.42 5.41 -0.66
C LEU A 245 15.97 6.42 -1.70
N HIS A 246 15.34 7.52 -1.28
CA HIS A 246 14.91 8.60 -2.18
C HIS A 246 16.06 9.11 -3.06
N ASN A 247 17.21 9.44 -2.43
CA ASN A 247 18.38 9.92 -3.15
C ASN A 247 18.94 8.85 -4.12
N ARG A 248 18.90 7.59 -3.74
CA ARG A 248 19.36 6.48 -4.59
C ARG A 248 18.47 6.31 -5.81
N LEU A 249 17.14 6.35 -5.63
CA LEU A 249 16.16 6.30 -6.71
C LEU A 249 16.34 7.47 -7.69
N GLN A 250 16.49 8.70 -7.18
CA GLN A 250 16.72 9.87 -8.03
C GLN A 250 18.02 9.75 -8.84
N LYS A 251 19.10 9.25 -8.25
CA LYS A 251 20.37 9.01 -8.95
C LYS A 251 20.26 7.96 -10.05
N ALA A 252 19.36 6.99 -9.88
CA ALA A 252 19.05 5.96 -10.88
C ALA A 252 18.08 6.47 -11.97
N GLY A 253 17.55 7.70 -11.87
CA GLY A 253 16.56 8.24 -12.80
C GLY A 253 15.12 7.78 -12.52
N VAL A 254 14.89 7.11 -11.40
CA VAL A 254 13.56 6.64 -11.01
C VAL A 254 12.72 7.78 -10.43
N PRO A 255 11.47 7.99 -10.86
CA PRO A 255 10.57 8.98 -10.27
C PRO A 255 10.36 8.70 -8.78
N SER A 256 10.82 9.62 -7.94
CA SER A 256 10.69 9.50 -6.48
C SER A 256 10.32 10.84 -5.86
N GLN A 257 9.27 10.84 -5.05
CA GLN A 257 8.80 11.98 -4.27
C GLN A 257 8.95 11.66 -2.79
N MET A 258 9.52 12.61 -2.02
CA MET A 258 9.68 12.50 -0.57
C MET A 258 8.80 13.52 0.14
N LYS A 259 8.03 13.09 1.14
CA LYS A 259 7.29 13.96 2.07
C LYS A 259 7.75 13.70 3.50
N VAL A 260 8.47 14.65 4.07
CA VAL A 260 8.77 14.64 5.51
C VAL A 260 7.60 15.27 6.26
N LEU A 261 7.10 14.56 7.28
CA LEU A 261 6.03 15.01 8.15
C LEU A 261 6.64 15.54 9.46
N VAL A 262 6.66 16.86 9.58
CA VAL A 262 7.31 17.55 10.70
C VAL A 262 6.57 17.26 12.00
N GLY A 263 7.31 16.84 13.02
CA GLY A 263 6.79 16.48 14.36
C GLY A 263 6.15 15.10 14.43
N ALA A 264 6.02 14.38 13.32
CA ALA A 264 5.46 13.04 13.32
C ALA A 264 6.49 11.98 13.77
N GLY A 265 6.02 10.98 14.51
CA GLY A 265 6.78 9.81 14.92
C GLY A 265 6.65 8.65 13.93
N HIS A 266 6.74 7.41 14.45
CA HIS A 266 6.55 6.17 13.68
C HIS A 266 5.04 5.92 13.39
N GLY A 267 4.49 6.68 12.45
CA GLY A 267 3.06 6.76 12.19
C GLY A 267 2.39 7.92 12.93
N GLY A 268 1.06 7.88 12.99
CA GLY A 268 0.26 8.91 13.66
C GLY A 268 -0.73 9.61 12.72
N LYS A 269 -1.48 10.56 13.29
CA LYS A 269 -2.54 11.30 12.59
C LYS A 269 -2.02 12.15 11.41
N GLU A 270 -0.76 12.54 11.44
CA GLU A 270 -0.10 13.36 10.41
C GLU A 270 -0.08 12.64 9.06
N PHE A 271 -0.01 11.31 9.08
CA PHE A 271 -0.08 10.46 7.87
C PHE A 271 -1.49 10.34 7.28
N GLU A 272 -2.53 10.62 8.07
CA GLU A 272 -3.93 10.42 7.69
C GLU A 272 -4.69 11.73 7.46
N THR A 273 -4.01 12.87 7.42
CA THR A 273 -4.60 14.18 7.14
C THR A 273 -5.18 14.23 5.73
N LYS A 274 -6.08 15.18 5.48
CA LYS A 274 -6.63 15.43 4.14
C LYS A 274 -5.50 15.69 3.13
N GLU A 275 -4.50 16.50 3.50
CA GLU A 275 -3.33 16.78 2.66
C GLU A 275 -2.55 15.50 2.31
N SER A 276 -2.29 14.64 3.31
CA SER A 276 -1.60 13.37 3.10
C SER A 276 -2.40 12.44 2.17
N ARG A 277 -3.72 12.35 2.36
CA ARG A 277 -4.60 11.55 1.48
C ARG A 277 -4.64 12.09 0.05
N GLU A 278 -4.72 13.40 -0.13
CA GLU A 278 -4.67 14.04 -1.46
C GLU A 278 -3.34 13.78 -2.16
N LEU A 279 -2.21 13.86 -1.42
CA LEU A 279 -0.89 13.55 -1.96
C LEU A 279 -0.80 12.10 -2.45
N ILE A 280 -1.28 11.14 -1.64
CA ILE A 280 -1.27 9.71 -1.97
C ILE A 280 -2.19 9.43 -3.16
N ARG A 281 -3.42 9.98 -3.17
CA ARG A 281 -4.35 9.83 -4.28
C ARG A 281 -3.74 10.37 -5.58
N ASN A 282 -3.23 11.60 -5.57
CA ASN A 282 -2.65 12.23 -6.75
C ASN A 282 -1.43 11.46 -7.28
N PHE A 283 -0.64 10.86 -6.38
CA PHE A 283 0.45 9.98 -6.76
C PHE A 283 -0.05 8.73 -7.48
N PHE A 284 -1.02 8.01 -6.91
CA PHE A 284 -1.56 6.82 -7.56
C PHE A 284 -2.34 7.16 -8.84
N ASP A 285 -3.10 8.26 -8.88
CA ASP A 285 -3.79 8.73 -10.09
C ASP A 285 -2.81 8.90 -11.25
N ARG A 286 -1.64 9.52 -10.98
CA ARG A 286 -0.62 9.76 -12.01
C ARG A 286 -0.05 8.49 -12.62
N TYR A 287 0.10 7.41 -11.86
CA TYR A 287 0.81 6.21 -12.31
C TYR A 287 -0.10 5.02 -12.60
N LEU A 288 -1.33 5.02 -12.07
CA LEU A 288 -2.23 3.87 -12.18
C LEU A 288 -3.52 4.18 -12.95
N LYS A 289 -4.00 5.44 -12.99
CA LYS A 289 -5.15 5.79 -13.83
C LYS A 289 -4.70 6.16 -15.23
N ARG A 290 -5.42 5.64 -16.21
CA ARG A 290 -5.21 6.03 -17.62
C ARG A 290 -5.68 7.46 -17.81
N SER A 291 -4.85 8.31 -18.43
CA SER A 291 -5.22 9.65 -18.88
C SER A 291 -6.28 9.59 -19.97
#